data_38a28a30db9d98f411402789bb0ef3b7
#
_entry.id   38a28a30db9d98f411402789bb0ef3b7
#
_cell.length_a   1.000
_cell.length_b   1.000
_cell.length_c   1.000
_cell.angle_alpha   90.00
_cell.angle_beta   90.00
_cell.angle_gamma   90.00
#
_symmetry.space_group_name_H-M   'P 1'
#
loop_
_entity.id
_entity.type
_entity.pdbx_description
1 polymer ?
#
loop_
_entity_poly.entity_id
_entity_poly.type
_entity_poly.pdbx_seq_one_letter_code
_entity_poly.pdbx_strand_id
1 'polypeptide(L)'
;MVAFITPEAMEEAVFTDDKQTREANIRAIEEKLEERYAENEEWLAQIGEAVYAFQKKTVRKMILKDHKRPDGRDIKQIRPLHAEVDCLPRVHGSALFQRGQTQVMTVTTLGSLSEAQRLDGIDVTETTKRYMHHYNFPSYSVGETRPSRGPGRREIRPVSYTHLTLPTILRV
;
A
#
# COMPACT_ATOMS: atom_id res chain seq x y z
N MET A 1 18.57 25.84 2.90
CA MET A 1 18.09 24.87 1.91
C MET A 1 16.59 25.04 1.60
N VAL A 2 15.71 24.89 2.57
CA VAL A 2 14.24 24.92 2.39
C VAL A 2 13.66 26.32 2.07
N ALA A 3 14.40 27.41 2.27
CA ALA A 3 13.94 28.78 2.02
C ALA A 3 13.66 29.11 0.53
N PHE A 4 14.08 28.26 -0.40
CA PHE A 4 13.84 28.44 -1.83
C PHE A 4 12.58 27.73 -2.35
N ILE A 5 12.03 26.80 -1.57
CA ILE A 5 10.76 26.17 -1.91
C ILE A 5 9.68 27.00 -1.21
N THR A 6 8.89 27.72 -1.98
CA THR A 6 7.74 28.40 -1.39
C THR A 6 6.74 27.37 -0.88
N PRO A 7 6.12 27.60 0.27
CA PRO A 7 5.08 26.70 0.79
C PRO A 7 3.97 26.44 -0.23
N GLU A 8 3.64 27.44 -1.03
CA GLU A 8 2.62 27.37 -2.08
C GLU A 8 3.00 26.40 -3.19
N ALA A 9 4.26 26.43 -3.66
CA ALA A 9 4.75 25.50 -4.68
C ALA A 9 4.74 24.06 -4.19
N MET A 10 5.02 23.82 -2.91
CA MET A 10 4.94 22.49 -2.31
C MET A 10 3.48 22.06 -2.10
N GLU A 11 2.59 22.96 -1.72
CA GLU A 11 1.14 22.68 -1.61
C GLU A 11 0.57 22.28 -2.97
N GLU A 12 0.90 23.00 -4.04
CA GLU A 12 0.48 22.70 -5.41
C GLU A 12 1.02 21.36 -5.90
N ALA A 13 2.29 21.07 -5.66
CA ALA A 13 2.92 19.80 -6.03
C ALA A 13 2.28 18.60 -5.32
N VAL A 14 1.85 18.77 -4.07
CA VAL A 14 1.25 17.70 -3.25
C VAL A 14 -0.25 17.57 -3.50
N PHE A 15 -0.94 18.65 -3.85
CA PHE A 15 -2.40 18.67 -4.05
C PHE A 15 -2.77 18.09 -5.42
N THR A 16 -2.70 16.77 -5.51
CA THR A 16 -3.03 16.01 -6.72
C THR A 16 -3.61 14.66 -6.33
N ASP A 17 -4.71 14.26 -6.95
CA ASP A 17 -5.37 12.97 -6.69
C ASP A 17 -4.52 11.80 -7.17
N ASP A 18 -3.88 11.94 -8.32
CA ASP A 18 -3.02 10.91 -8.89
C ASP A 18 -1.67 10.82 -8.17
N LYS A 19 -1.33 9.60 -7.73
CA LYS A 19 -0.09 9.32 -7.02
C LYS A 19 1.15 9.54 -7.89
N GLN A 20 1.10 9.11 -9.15
CA GLN A 20 2.25 9.20 -10.06
C GLN A 20 2.59 10.64 -10.39
N THR A 21 1.58 11.45 -10.68
CA THR A 21 1.73 12.88 -10.93
C THR A 21 2.30 13.61 -9.71
N ARG A 22 1.82 13.28 -8.52
CA ARG A 22 2.33 13.84 -7.27
C ARG A 22 3.81 13.49 -7.03
N GLU A 23 4.19 12.23 -7.24
CA GLU A 23 5.58 11.80 -7.11
C GLU A 23 6.49 12.47 -8.15
N ALA A 24 6.02 12.64 -9.39
CA ALA A 24 6.73 13.35 -10.43
C ALA A 24 6.95 14.84 -10.08
N ASN A 25 5.92 15.50 -9.55
CA ASN A 25 6.02 16.90 -9.13
C ASN A 25 7.02 17.09 -7.97
N ILE A 26 7.03 16.17 -7.00
CA ILE A 26 7.98 16.21 -5.89
C ILE A 26 9.40 15.97 -6.40
N ARG A 27 9.59 15.00 -7.28
CA ARG A 27 10.89 14.72 -7.90
C ARG A 27 11.42 15.92 -8.70
N ALA A 28 10.57 16.60 -9.45
CA ALA A 28 10.95 17.82 -10.16
C ALA A 28 11.42 18.95 -9.21
N ILE A 29 10.90 19.01 -8.00
CA ILE A 29 11.38 19.94 -6.96
C ILE A 29 12.75 19.48 -6.42
N GLU A 30 12.94 18.18 -6.20
CA GLU A 30 14.22 17.61 -5.77
C GLU A 30 15.32 17.87 -6.82
N GLU A 31 15.06 17.58 -8.09
CA GLU A 31 15.99 17.82 -9.19
C GLU A 31 16.44 19.29 -9.28
N LYS A 32 15.50 20.25 -9.16
CA LYS A 32 15.84 21.67 -9.14
C LYS A 32 16.74 22.07 -7.96
N LEU A 33 16.61 21.40 -6.83
CA LEU A 33 17.46 21.63 -5.67
C LEU A 33 18.84 20.98 -5.87
N GLU A 34 18.88 19.78 -6.44
CA GLU A 34 20.13 19.09 -6.77
C GLU A 34 20.95 19.89 -7.78
N GLU A 35 20.36 20.39 -8.85
CA GLU A 35 21.03 21.25 -9.82
C GLU A 35 21.63 22.51 -9.15
N ARG A 36 20.89 23.12 -8.24
CA ARG A 36 21.33 24.35 -7.57
C ARG A 36 22.43 24.13 -6.56
N TYR A 37 22.45 23.01 -5.90
CA TYR A 37 23.43 22.66 -4.86
C TYR A 37 24.45 21.63 -5.32
N ALA A 38 24.63 21.46 -6.64
CA ALA A 38 25.53 20.49 -7.23
C ALA A 38 27.00 20.62 -6.77
N GLU A 39 27.41 21.81 -6.34
CA GLU A 39 28.76 22.09 -5.85
C GLU A 39 29.05 21.57 -4.43
N ASN A 40 28.02 21.17 -3.66
CA ASN A 40 28.14 20.78 -2.25
C ASN A 40 27.64 19.34 -2.03
N GLU A 41 28.52 18.35 -2.06
CA GLU A 41 28.20 16.92 -1.87
C GLU A 41 27.49 16.62 -0.54
N GLU A 42 27.89 17.30 0.55
CA GLU A 42 27.23 17.11 1.86
C GLU A 42 25.76 17.53 1.85
N TRP A 43 25.42 18.56 1.08
CA TRP A 43 24.07 19.05 0.98
C TRP A 43 23.21 18.20 0.03
N LEU A 44 23.80 17.67 -1.04
CA LEU A 44 23.14 16.73 -1.94
C LEU A 44 22.59 15.51 -1.20
N ALA A 45 23.38 14.93 -0.30
CA ALA A 45 22.97 13.79 0.50
C ALA A 45 21.75 14.07 1.42
N GLN A 46 21.52 15.34 1.78
CA GLN A 46 20.46 15.74 2.70
C GLN A 46 19.20 16.32 2.02
N ILE A 47 19.24 16.54 0.70
CA ILE A 47 18.13 17.17 -0.05
C ILE A 47 16.85 16.35 0.10
N GLY A 48 16.90 15.05 -0.13
CA GLY A 48 15.73 14.17 -0.05
C GLY A 48 15.09 14.18 1.34
N GLU A 49 15.89 14.16 2.41
CA GLU A 49 15.37 14.23 3.78
C GLU A 49 14.74 15.60 4.09
N ALA A 50 15.38 16.68 3.63
CA ALA A 50 14.89 18.04 3.81
C ALA A 50 13.57 18.28 3.06
N VAL A 51 13.46 17.81 1.81
CA VAL A 51 12.22 17.90 1.01
C VAL A 51 11.12 17.08 1.66
N TYR A 52 11.40 15.85 2.10
CA TYR A 52 10.44 15.01 2.81
C TYR A 52 9.94 15.65 4.12
N ALA A 53 10.84 16.23 4.92
CA ALA A 53 10.47 16.92 6.16
C ALA A 53 9.58 18.14 5.88
N PHE A 54 9.88 18.90 4.82
CA PHE A 54 9.09 20.05 4.40
C PHE A 54 7.72 19.63 3.86
N GLN A 55 7.66 18.63 3.00
CA GLN A 55 6.41 18.03 2.52
C GLN A 55 5.51 17.59 3.68
N LYS A 56 6.08 16.87 4.66
CA LYS A 56 5.35 16.42 5.84
C LYS A 56 4.77 17.58 6.66
N LYS A 57 5.52 18.66 6.81
CA LYS A 57 5.08 19.89 7.50
C LYS A 57 3.95 20.57 6.74
N THR A 58 4.07 20.69 5.42
CA THR A 58 3.07 21.30 4.54
C THR A 58 1.77 20.52 4.56
N VAL A 59 1.82 19.20 4.36
CA VAL A 59 0.64 18.32 4.41
C VAL A 59 -0.07 18.40 5.77
N ARG A 60 0.69 18.42 6.86
CA ARG A 60 0.08 18.60 8.20
C ARG A 60 -0.62 19.93 8.36
N LYS A 61 -0.04 21.01 7.84
CA LYS A 61 -0.67 22.34 7.86
C LYS A 61 -1.98 22.32 7.07
N MET A 62 -1.98 21.76 5.85
CA MET A 62 -3.18 21.63 5.01
C MET A 62 -4.30 20.86 5.73
N ILE A 63 -3.98 19.76 6.38
CA ILE A 63 -4.99 18.93 7.06
C ILE A 63 -5.51 19.63 8.32
N LEU A 64 -4.63 20.21 9.14
CA LEU A 64 -5.00 20.73 10.46
C LEU A 64 -5.59 22.14 10.40
N LYS A 65 -5.09 23.00 9.52
CA LYS A 65 -5.52 24.39 9.41
C LYS A 65 -6.55 24.62 8.31
N ASP A 66 -6.28 24.08 7.12
CA ASP A 66 -7.09 24.34 5.94
C ASP A 66 -8.16 23.27 5.74
N HIS A 67 -8.14 22.20 6.57
CA HIS A 67 -9.07 21.06 6.52
C HIS A 67 -9.15 20.43 5.12
N LYS A 68 -8.05 20.51 4.35
CA LYS A 68 -7.93 19.94 3.01
C LYS A 68 -7.00 18.73 3.02
N ARG A 69 -7.40 17.69 2.34
CA ARG A 69 -6.55 16.51 2.11
C ARG A 69 -5.80 16.66 0.78
N PRO A 70 -4.60 16.10 0.65
CA PRO A 70 -3.80 16.17 -0.57
C PRO A 70 -4.52 15.65 -1.82
N ASP A 71 -5.44 14.72 -1.65
CA ASP A 71 -6.24 14.11 -2.71
C ASP A 71 -7.59 14.83 -2.96
N GLY A 72 -7.77 16.03 -2.44
CA GLY A 72 -8.98 16.84 -2.64
C GLY A 72 -10.24 16.36 -1.93
N ARG A 73 -10.19 15.23 -1.22
CA ARG A 73 -11.33 14.71 -0.46
C ARG A 73 -11.56 15.48 0.84
N ASP A 74 -12.80 15.48 1.31
CA ASP A 74 -13.12 15.97 2.64
C ASP A 74 -12.51 15.07 3.74
N ILE A 75 -12.31 15.61 4.95
CA ILE A 75 -11.67 14.92 6.07
C ILE A 75 -12.37 13.59 6.41
N LYS A 76 -13.71 13.57 6.34
CA LYS A 76 -14.53 12.40 6.65
C LYS A 76 -14.83 11.51 5.45
N GLN A 77 -14.49 11.95 4.24
CA GLN A 77 -14.80 11.21 3.03
C GLN A 77 -13.84 10.03 2.85
N ILE A 78 -14.39 8.82 2.69
CA ILE A 78 -13.63 7.63 2.30
C ILE A 78 -13.45 7.59 0.79
N ARG A 79 -12.43 6.86 0.32
CA ARG A 79 -12.28 6.59 -1.12
C ARG A 79 -13.45 5.78 -1.65
N PRO A 80 -13.84 5.96 -2.93
CA PRO A 80 -14.90 5.16 -3.52
C PRO A 80 -14.57 3.67 -3.38
N LEU A 81 -15.55 2.91 -2.96
CA LEU A 81 -15.47 1.47 -2.81
C LEU A 81 -16.29 0.81 -3.92
N HIS A 82 -15.73 -0.22 -4.52
CA HIS A 82 -16.39 -1.07 -5.49
C HIS A 82 -16.12 -2.52 -5.13
N ALA A 83 -17.14 -3.38 -5.20
CA ALA A 83 -17.01 -4.79 -4.93
C ALA A 83 -17.85 -5.58 -5.92
N GLU A 84 -17.23 -6.56 -6.55
CA GLU A 84 -17.87 -7.50 -7.47
C GLU A 84 -17.59 -8.92 -6.97
N VAL A 85 -18.56 -9.80 -7.17
CA VAL A 85 -18.42 -11.23 -6.90
C VAL A 85 -18.61 -12.03 -8.16
N ASP A 86 -18.14 -13.26 -8.15
CA ASP A 86 -18.28 -14.20 -9.27
C ASP A 86 -17.63 -13.73 -10.58
N CYS A 87 -16.46 -13.08 -10.46
CA CYS A 87 -15.73 -12.53 -11.60
C CYS A 87 -15.07 -13.62 -12.48
N LEU A 88 -14.81 -14.80 -11.92
CA LEU A 88 -14.12 -15.90 -12.60
C LEU A 88 -15.04 -17.15 -12.67
N PRO A 89 -15.36 -17.66 -13.88
CA PRO A 89 -16.40 -18.68 -14.06
C PRO A 89 -15.98 -20.10 -13.68
N ARG A 90 -14.68 -20.37 -13.45
CA ARG A 90 -14.16 -21.72 -13.22
C ARG A 90 -13.64 -22.00 -11.82
N VAL A 91 -13.83 -21.07 -10.91
CA VAL A 91 -13.41 -21.20 -9.51
C VAL A 91 -14.62 -21.37 -8.61
N HIS A 92 -14.41 -21.88 -7.39
CA HIS A 92 -15.51 -22.06 -6.44
C HIS A 92 -16.07 -20.74 -5.87
N GLY A 93 -15.26 -19.70 -5.90
CA GLY A 93 -15.66 -18.35 -5.56
C GLY A 93 -14.59 -17.35 -5.97
N SER A 94 -15.02 -16.17 -6.41
CA SER A 94 -14.12 -15.07 -6.72
C SER A 94 -14.77 -13.75 -6.35
N ALA A 95 -13.94 -12.80 -5.93
CA ALA A 95 -14.38 -11.45 -5.61
C ALA A 95 -13.31 -10.44 -5.99
N LEU A 96 -13.74 -9.33 -6.52
CA LEU A 96 -12.91 -8.16 -6.78
C LEU A 96 -13.32 -7.06 -5.82
N PHE A 97 -12.36 -6.53 -5.08
CA PHE A 97 -12.57 -5.39 -4.21
C PHE A 97 -11.65 -4.25 -4.61
N GLN A 98 -12.21 -3.09 -4.81
CA GLN A 98 -11.48 -1.89 -5.20
C GLN A 98 -11.77 -0.76 -4.21
N ARG A 99 -10.70 -0.05 -3.83
CA ARG A 99 -10.76 1.16 -3.01
C ARG A 99 -9.90 2.25 -3.65
N GLY A 100 -10.55 3.15 -4.37
CA GLY A 100 -9.85 4.13 -5.21
C GLY A 100 -9.04 3.41 -6.29
N GLN A 101 -7.74 3.64 -6.32
CA GLN A 101 -6.82 3.00 -7.28
C GLN A 101 -6.33 1.61 -6.84
N THR A 102 -6.53 1.24 -5.57
CA THR A 102 -6.08 -0.06 -5.05
C THR A 102 -7.13 -1.12 -5.33
N GLN A 103 -6.71 -2.22 -5.96
CA GLN A 103 -7.56 -3.34 -6.34
C GLN A 103 -7.00 -4.65 -5.77
N VAL A 104 -7.88 -5.50 -5.28
CA VAL A 104 -7.55 -6.84 -4.76
C VAL A 104 -8.51 -7.85 -5.36
N MET A 105 -7.97 -8.92 -5.94
CA MET A 105 -8.75 -10.07 -6.39
C MET A 105 -8.56 -11.22 -5.40
N THR A 106 -9.67 -11.75 -4.91
CA THR A 106 -9.70 -12.92 -4.05
C THR A 106 -10.29 -14.09 -4.82
N VAL A 107 -9.62 -15.24 -4.76
CA VAL A 107 -10.08 -16.48 -5.38
C VAL A 107 -10.16 -17.55 -4.30
N THR A 108 -11.28 -18.24 -4.23
CA THR A 108 -11.54 -19.30 -3.26
C THR A 108 -11.63 -20.65 -3.97
N THR A 109 -10.91 -21.63 -3.42
CA THR A 109 -11.00 -23.03 -3.85
C THR A 109 -11.46 -23.87 -2.65
N LEU A 110 -12.51 -24.66 -2.87
CA LEU A 110 -13.01 -25.60 -1.89
C LEU A 110 -12.48 -26.99 -2.23
N GLY A 111 -12.04 -27.73 -1.22
CA GLY A 111 -11.56 -29.10 -1.34
C GLY A 111 -12.26 -30.02 -0.35
N SER A 112 -12.10 -31.32 -0.53
CA SER A 112 -12.59 -32.33 0.41
C SER A 112 -11.74 -32.32 1.71
N LEU A 113 -12.27 -32.88 2.79
CA LEU A 113 -11.52 -32.95 4.05
C LEU A 113 -10.26 -33.83 3.94
N SER A 114 -10.21 -34.75 2.99
CA SER A 114 -9.05 -35.59 2.70
C SER A 114 -7.87 -34.81 2.09
N GLU A 115 -8.14 -33.64 1.50
CA GLU A 115 -7.14 -32.78 0.87
C GLU A 115 -6.53 -31.76 1.84
N ALA A 116 -6.92 -31.81 3.12
CA ALA A 116 -6.33 -30.93 4.13
C ALA A 116 -4.80 -31.13 4.20
N GLN A 117 -4.06 -30.06 4.32
CA GLN A 117 -2.61 -30.10 4.44
C GLN A 117 -2.21 -30.89 5.70
N ARG A 118 -1.40 -31.92 5.54
CA ARG A 118 -0.79 -32.61 6.67
C ARG A 118 0.37 -31.79 7.21
N LEU A 119 0.40 -31.60 8.51
CA LEU A 119 1.48 -30.93 9.21
C LEU A 119 2.38 -32.01 9.81
N ASP A 120 3.62 -32.09 9.31
CA ASP A 120 4.65 -32.98 9.81
C ASP A 120 5.67 -32.15 10.58
N GLY A 121 5.35 -31.88 11.83
CA GLY A 121 6.15 -31.05 12.74
C GLY A 121 6.43 -31.75 14.06
N ILE A 122 7.35 -31.21 14.83
CA ILE A 122 7.70 -31.68 16.18
C ILE A 122 6.53 -31.44 17.16
N ASP A 123 5.68 -30.46 16.85
CA ASP A 123 4.53 -30.13 17.67
C ASP A 123 3.32 -30.98 17.23
N VAL A 124 2.90 -31.90 18.12
CA VAL A 124 1.95 -32.99 17.80
C VAL A 124 0.49 -32.56 17.97
N THR A 125 0.21 -31.32 18.35
CA THR A 125 -1.15 -30.89 18.71
C THR A 125 -2.05 -30.69 17.50
N GLU A 126 -1.51 -30.24 16.35
CA GLU A 126 -2.27 -30.11 15.11
C GLU A 126 -1.61 -30.90 13.98
N THR A 127 -2.30 -31.98 13.55
CA THR A 127 -1.81 -32.85 12.46
C THR A 127 -2.28 -32.43 11.08
N THR A 128 -3.30 -31.57 11.00
CA THR A 128 -3.88 -31.13 9.73
C THR A 128 -4.27 -29.66 9.75
N LYS A 129 -4.06 -28.97 8.63
CA LYS A 129 -4.48 -27.60 8.42
C LYS A 129 -5.51 -27.54 7.30
N ARG A 130 -6.75 -27.14 7.65
CA ARG A 130 -7.89 -27.09 6.73
C ARG A 130 -8.02 -25.79 5.97
N TYR A 131 -7.58 -24.69 6.57
CA TYR A 131 -7.69 -23.35 5.99
C TYR A 131 -6.31 -22.82 5.62
N MET A 132 -6.19 -22.33 4.39
CA MET A 132 -4.99 -21.65 3.89
C MET A 132 -5.41 -20.34 3.26
N HIS A 133 -4.70 -19.27 3.61
CA HIS A 133 -4.86 -17.97 3.00
C HIS A 133 -3.51 -17.51 2.48
N HIS A 134 -3.40 -17.40 1.15
CA HIS A 134 -2.22 -16.88 0.49
C HIS A 134 -2.46 -15.42 0.11
N TYR A 135 -1.53 -14.56 0.45
CA TYR A 135 -1.51 -13.18 0.02
C TYR A 135 -0.33 -12.98 -0.92
N ASN A 136 -0.62 -12.69 -2.17
CA ASN A 136 0.40 -12.45 -3.19
C ASN A 136 0.45 -10.93 -3.48
N PHE A 137 1.65 -10.37 -3.39
CA PHE A 137 1.90 -8.97 -3.68
C PHE A 137 3.01 -8.86 -4.74
N PRO A 138 2.68 -9.08 -6.02
CA PRO A 138 3.66 -9.03 -7.10
C PRO A 138 4.17 -7.60 -7.30
N SER A 139 5.41 -7.49 -7.77
CA SER A 139 6.11 -6.21 -7.94
C SER A 139 5.37 -5.23 -8.86
N TYR A 140 4.68 -5.72 -9.88
CA TYR A 140 3.87 -4.89 -10.77
C TYR A 140 2.72 -4.15 -10.06
N SER A 141 2.31 -4.59 -8.86
CA SER A 141 1.28 -3.90 -8.05
C SER A 141 1.70 -2.50 -7.61
N VAL A 142 2.99 -2.23 -7.60
CA VAL A 142 3.59 -0.92 -7.28
C VAL A 142 4.32 -0.29 -8.47
N GLY A 143 4.17 -0.87 -9.67
CA GLY A 143 4.82 -0.39 -10.89
C GLY A 143 6.31 -0.72 -10.98
N GLU A 144 6.80 -1.66 -10.19
CA GLU A 144 8.20 -2.10 -10.22
C GLU A 144 8.38 -3.34 -11.08
N THR A 145 9.52 -3.41 -11.79
CA THR A 145 9.98 -4.62 -12.49
C THR A 145 11.02 -5.33 -11.63
N ARG A 146 10.59 -6.22 -10.76
CA ARG A 146 11.48 -6.99 -9.90
C ARG A 146 11.16 -8.48 -9.97
N PRO A 147 12.17 -9.37 -10.02
CA PRO A 147 11.92 -10.80 -9.98
C PRO A 147 11.28 -11.21 -8.65
N SER A 148 10.27 -12.06 -8.71
CA SER A 148 9.65 -12.64 -7.52
C SER A 148 10.52 -13.79 -7.01
N ARG A 149 11.14 -13.60 -5.84
CA ARG A 149 12.03 -14.58 -5.20
C ARG A 149 11.41 -15.25 -3.98
N GLY A 150 10.09 -15.29 -3.91
CA GLY A 150 9.34 -15.81 -2.76
C GLY A 150 8.61 -14.72 -1.98
N PRO A 151 7.86 -15.09 -0.94
CA PRO A 151 7.03 -14.17 -0.19
C PRO A 151 7.89 -13.18 0.63
N GLY A 152 7.59 -11.90 0.52
CA GLY A 152 8.16 -10.85 1.34
C GLY A 152 7.54 -10.79 2.75
N ARG A 153 8.08 -9.94 3.61
CA ARG A 153 7.54 -9.76 4.99
C ARG A 153 6.06 -9.41 5.02
N ARG A 154 5.59 -8.66 4.02
CA ARG A 154 4.19 -8.25 3.90
C ARG A 154 3.27 -9.42 3.56
N GLU A 155 3.78 -10.41 2.84
CA GLU A 155 3.04 -11.57 2.38
C GLU A 155 3.01 -12.69 3.42
N ILE A 156 4.06 -12.81 4.25
CA ILE A 156 4.18 -13.84 5.28
C ILE A 156 3.13 -13.63 6.40
N ARG A 157 2.75 -12.40 6.67
CA ARG A 157 1.85 -12.05 7.76
C ARG A 157 0.71 -11.15 7.28
N PRO A 158 -0.22 -11.65 6.46
CA PRO A 158 -1.36 -10.86 6.01
C PRO A 158 -2.25 -10.51 7.21
N VAL A 159 -2.57 -9.24 7.32
CA VAL A 159 -3.43 -8.69 8.38
C VAL A 159 -4.81 -9.35 8.40
N SER A 160 -5.25 -9.89 7.26
CA SER A 160 -6.49 -10.65 7.12
C SER A 160 -6.61 -11.86 8.03
N TYR A 161 -5.51 -12.49 8.45
CA TYR A 161 -5.56 -13.61 9.41
C TYR A 161 -6.13 -13.21 10.77
N THR A 162 -5.81 -12.02 11.25
CA THR A 162 -6.33 -11.54 12.53
C THR A 162 -7.82 -11.27 12.50
N HIS A 163 -8.38 -10.91 11.35
CA HIS A 163 -9.81 -10.61 11.21
C HIS A 163 -10.65 -11.81 10.81
N LEU A 164 -10.07 -12.75 10.04
CA LEU A 164 -10.80 -13.93 9.55
C LEU A 164 -10.75 -15.12 10.51
N THR A 165 -9.67 -15.27 11.26
CA THR A 165 -9.50 -16.44 12.14
C THR A 165 -10.10 -16.25 13.52
N LEU A 166 -10.08 -15.05 14.09
CA LEU A 166 -10.66 -14.77 15.41
C LEU A 166 -12.15 -15.11 15.54
N PRO A 167 -13.04 -14.72 14.59
CA PRO A 167 -14.45 -15.11 14.66
C PRO A 167 -14.69 -16.59 14.44
N THR A 168 -13.81 -17.29 13.71
CA THR A 168 -13.95 -18.71 13.39
C THR A 168 -13.56 -19.58 14.58
N ILE A 169 -12.56 -19.19 15.36
CA ILE A 169 -12.12 -19.91 16.57
C ILE A 169 -13.18 -19.86 17.67
N LEU A 170 -14.00 -18.82 17.72
CA LEU A 170 -15.07 -18.69 18.72
C LEU A 170 -16.35 -19.47 18.39
N ARG A 171 -16.42 -20.13 17.24
CA ARG A 171 -17.61 -20.89 16.78
C ARG A 171 -17.40 -22.39 16.65
N VAL A 172 -16.29 -22.93 17.13
CA VAL A 172 -16.02 -24.40 17.13
C VAL A 172 -16.14 -24.96 18.54
#